data_aca6c12c89ba99e5589709638661157c
#
_entry.id   aca6c12c89ba99e5589709638661157c
#
_cell.length_a   1.000
_cell.length_b   1.000
_cell.length_c   1.000
_cell.angle_alpha   90.00
_cell.angle_beta   90.00
_cell.angle_gamma   90.00
#
_symmetry.space_group_name_H-M   'P 1'
#
loop_
_entity.id
_entity.type
_entity.pdbx_description
1 polymer ?
#
loop_
_entity_poly.entity_id
_entity_poly.type
_entity_poly.pdbx_seq_one_letter_code
_entity_poly.pdbx_strand_id
1 'polypeptide(L)'
;MVQPAPTTGTDVRTAVAARGLVKVYGRGDAAVRALDEVDVDFAAGRFTAIMGPSGSGKSTLMHCLAGLDSADAGEVHIGRTELTALSDRELTRVRRDRIGFVFQSFNLLPALTAEQNVLLGLELAGRAPDRAWFDAVVDRLGLRDRLRHKPSELSGGQQQRVACARALVGRPDVVFADEPTGNLDSRSGAEVLDFLRTSVRDLGQTVIMVTHDPVAASHADRVVLLADGRVAGELVRPTADTVLAALKHLGDI
;
A
#
# COMPACT_ATOMS: atom_id res chain seq x y z
N MET A 1 35.87 -22.18 25.42
CA MET A 1 35.09 -20.94 25.41
C MET A 1 34.95 -20.49 23.96
N VAL A 2 33.82 -20.78 23.34
CA VAL A 2 33.52 -20.36 21.96
C VAL A 2 32.75 -19.05 22.08
N GLN A 3 33.32 -17.95 21.57
CA GLN A 3 32.63 -16.66 21.47
C GLN A 3 31.52 -16.79 20.42
N PRO A 4 30.30 -16.31 20.70
CA PRO A 4 29.27 -16.20 19.65
C PRO A 4 29.70 -15.10 18.67
N ALA A 5 29.57 -15.40 17.36
CA ALA A 5 29.83 -14.47 16.29
C ALA A 5 28.83 -13.28 16.38
N PRO A 6 29.27 -12.05 16.02
CA PRO A 6 28.39 -10.89 16.01
C PRO A 6 27.34 -11.08 14.93
N THR A 7 26.08 -11.13 15.33
CA THR A 7 24.94 -10.98 14.45
C THR A 7 24.96 -9.54 13.89
N THR A 8 25.45 -9.38 12.67
CA THR A 8 25.25 -8.15 11.89
C THR A 8 23.76 -8.08 11.51
N GLY A 9 22.93 -7.66 12.46
CA GLY A 9 21.59 -7.18 12.17
C GLY A 9 21.73 -5.85 11.42
N THR A 10 21.51 -5.85 10.11
CA THR A 10 21.15 -4.64 9.39
C THR A 10 19.92 -4.08 10.09
N ASP A 11 20.08 -2.91 10.69
CA ASP A 11 18.99 -2.17 11.37
C ASP A 11 17.96 -1.78 10.29
N VAL A 12 16.99 -2.68 10.05
CA VAL A 12 15.98 -2.50 9.01
C VAL A 12 15.00 -1.45 9.53
N ARG A 13 15.14 -0.22 9.04
CA ARG A 13 14.27 0.88 9.41
C ARG A 13 12.82 0.53 9.11
N THR A 14 11.94 0.58 10.11
CA THR A 14 10.50 0.40 9.98
C THR A 14 9.88 1.66 9.37
N ALA A 15 9.13 1.49 8.28
CA ALA A 15 8.39 2.58 7.64
C ALA A 15 7.00 2.75 8.25
N VAL A 16 6.30 1.62 8.48
CA VAL A 16 4.94 1.60 9.06
C VAL A 16 4.90 0.49 10.11
N ALA A 17 4.25 0.74 11.23
CA ALA A 17 4.03 -0.26 12.29
C ALA A 17 2.63 -0.15 12.87
N ALA A 18 2.07 -1.28 13.27
CA ALA A 18 0.92 -1.36 14.16
C ALA A 18 1.30 -2.12 15.43
N ARG A 19 0.71 -1.73 16.57
CA ARG A 19 0.90 -2.38 17.87
C ARG A 19 -0.43 -2.51 18.57
N GLY A 20 -0.80 -3.78 18.91
CA GLY A 20 -2.04 -4.10 19.60
C GLY A 20 -3.28 -3.54 18.90
N LEU A 21 -3.28 -3.46 17.55
CA LEU A 21 -4.30 -2.74 16.81
C LEU A 21 -5.62 -3.50 16.84
N VAL A 22 -6.66 -2.82 17.31
CA VAL A 22 -8.04 -3.35 17.39
C VAL A 22 -8.99 -2.48 16.58
N LYS A 23 -9.88 -3.13 15.82
CA LYS A 23 -10.99 -2.45 15.13
C LYS A 23 -12.27 -3.27 15.24
N VAL A 24 -13.34 -2.64 15.67
CA VAL A 24 -14.68 -3.26 15.82
C VAL A 24 -15.69 -2.44 15.04
N TYR A 25 -16.45 -3.09 14.18
CA TYR A 25 -17.58 -2.48 13.50
C TYR A 25 -18.90 -2.94 14.12
N GLY A 26 -19.90 -2.08 14.14
CA GLY A 26 -21.20 -2.38 14.73
C GLY A 26 -21.21 -2.18 16.26
N ARG A 27 -22.31 -2.58 16.90
CA ARG A 27 -22.52 -2.48 18.36
C ARG A 27 -23.36 -3.65 18.86
N GLY A 28 -23.20 -4.00 20.14
CA GLY A 28 -23.95 -5.10 20.77
C GLY A 28 -23.73 -6.44 20.06
N ASP A 29 -24.80 -7.22 19.83
CA ASP A 29 -24.73 -8.54 19.23
C ASP A 29 -24.32 -8.54 17.74
N ALA A 30 -24.35 -7.37 17.10
CA ALA A 30 -23.90 -7.20 15.70
C ALA A 30 -22.45 -6.69 15.61
N ALA A 31 -21.71 -6.66 16.71
CA ALA A 31 -20.32 -6.22 16.71
C ALA A 31 -19.42 -7.26 16.00
N VAL A 32 -18.64 -6.80 15.03
CA VAL A 32 -17.65 -7.62 14.33
C VAL A 32 -16.26 -7.05 14.62
N ARG A 33 -15.41 -7.85 15.26
CA ARG A 33 -14.01 -7.51 15.50
C ARG A 33 -13.22 -7.79 14.22
N ALA A 34 -13.00 -6.75 13.42
CA ALA A 34 -12.30 -6.85 12.15
C ALA A 34 -10.78 -6.91 12.29
N LEU A 35 -10.22 -6.31 13.38
CA LEU A 35 -8.82 -6.45 13.79
C LEU A 35 -8.78 -6.78 15.28
N ASP A 36 -7.92 -7.72 15.65
CA ASP A 36 -7.83 -8.27 16.99
C ASP A 36 -6.36 -8.34 17.44
N GLU A 37 -5.93 -7.28 18.13
CA GLU A 37 -4.58 -7.13 18.68
C GLU A 37 -3.46 -7.36 17.65
N VAL A 38 -3.58 -6.71 16.48
CA VAL A 38 -2.62 -6.88 15.39
C VAL A 38 -1.32 -6.15 15.70
N ASP A 39 -0.22 -6.92 15.73
CA ASP A 39 1.17 -6.45 15.74
C ASP A 39 1.82 -6.74 14.39
N VAL A 40 2.30 -5.71 13.69
CA VAL A 40 2.98 -5.89 12.39
C VAL A 40 3.91 -4.72 12.09
N ASP A 41 5.08 -5.03 11.50
CA ASP A 41 6.06 -4.06 11.00
C ASP A 41 6.20 -4.16 9.49
N PHE A 42 6.32 -3.01 8.82
CA PHE A 42 6.63 -2.90 7.41
C PHE A 42 7.95 -2.17 7.23
N ALA A 43 8.92 -2.85 6.64
CA ALA A 43 10.28 -2.34 6.45
C ALA A 43 10.32 -1.25 5.38
N ALA A 44 11.11 -0.21 5.61
CA ALA A 44 11.34 0.85 4.64
C ALA A 44 12.07 0.32 3.39
N GLY A 45 11.68 0.83 2.22
CA GLY A 45 12.27 0.41 0.95
C GLY A 45 11.99 -1.05 0.60
N ARG A 46 10.84 -1.58 1.03
CA ARG A 46 10.39 -2.94 0.75
C ARG A 46 8.99 -2.96 0.16
N PHE A 47 8.74 -3.98 -0.64
CA PHE A 47 7.41 -4.30 -1.14
C PHE A 47 6.81 -5.41 -0.27
N THR A 48 5.76 -5.09 0.50
CA THR A 48 5.04 -6.09 1.31
C THR A 48 3.61 -6.22 0.81
N ALA A 49 3.14 -7.46 0.62
CA ALA A 49 1.73 -7.75 0.36
C ALA A 49 1.03 -8.22 1.64
N ILE A 50 -0.25 -7.85 1.80
CA ILE A 50 -1.16 -8.34 2.83
C ILE A 50 -2.17 -9.24 2.14
N MET A 51 -2.27 -10.48 2.57
CA MET A 51 -3.18 -11.48 2.02
C MET A 51 -3.98 -12.20 3.11
N GLY A 52 -5.00 -12.92 2.69
CA GLY A 52 -5.86 -13.71 3.58
C GLY A 52 -7.24 -13.94 2.98
N PRO A 53 -8.10 -14.78 3.59
CA PRO A 53 -9.47 -15.02 3.15
C PRO A 53 -10.31 -13.75 3.05
N SER A 54 -11.45 -13.82 2.36
CA SER A 54 -12.43 -12.73 2.38
C SER A 54 -12.92 -12.49 3.82
N GLY A 55 -13.04 -11.23 4.23
CA GLY A 55 -13.47 -10.88 5.59
C GLY A 55 -12.37 -10.97 6.67
N SER A 56 -11.13 -11.37 6.35
CA SER A 56 -10.05 -11.49 7.34
C SER A 56 -9.51 -10.15 7.90
N GLY A 57 -10.01 -8.99 7.44
CA GLY A 57 -9.61 -7.68 7.95
C GLY A 57 -8.52 -6.95 7.14
N LYS A 58 -8.11 -7.44 5.96
CA LYS A 58 -7.00 -6.86 5.15
C LYS A 58 -7.20 -5.39 4.80
N SER A 59 -8.33 -5.03 4.21
CA SER A 59 -8.62 -3.64 3.85
C SER A 59 -8.78 -2.77 5.09
N THR A 60 -9.37 -3.31 6.17
CA THR A 60 -9.45 -2.63 7.47
C THR A 60 -8.06 -2.33 8.02
N LEU A 61 -7.15 -3.32 8.01
CA LEU A 61 -5.77 -3.13 8.46
C LEU A 61 -5.10 -2.02 7.64
N MET A 62 -5.17 -2.09 6.31
CA MET A 62 -4.58 -1.08 5.44
C MET A 62 -5.19 0.31 5.69
N HIS A 63 -6.52 0.42 5.86
CA HIS A 63 -7.18 1.70 6.12
C HIS A 63 -6.76 2.30 7.47
N CYS A 64 -6.61 1.48 8.52
CA CYS A 64 -6.09 1.94 9.81
C CYS A 64 -4.62 2.36 9.71
N LEU A 65 -3.76 1.56 9.03
CA LEU A 65 -2.35 1.90 8.81
C LEU A 65 -2.16 3.21 8.03
N ALA A 66 -3.09 3.51 7.13
CA ALA A 66 -3.09 4.73 6.32
C ALA A 66 -3.81 5.92 6.99
N GLY A 67 -4.37 5.73 8.19
CA GLY A 67 -5.17 6.75 8.88
C GLY A 67 -6.44 7.14 8.12
N LEU A 68 -6.98 6.24 7.26
CA LEU A 68 -8.27 6.42 6.59
C LEU A 68 -9.43 5.99 7.48
N ASP A 69 -9.19 5.07 8.41
CA ASP A 69 -10.13 4.65 9.44
C ASP A 69 -9.45 4.72 10.81
N SER A 70 -10.23 5.01 11.86
CA SER A 70 -9.75 5.07 13.23
C SER A 70 -9.69 3.69 13.85
N ALA A 71 -8.63 3.37 14.58
CA ALA A 71 -8.58 2.20 15.46
C ALA A 71 -9.40 2.44 16.75
N ASP A 72 -9.95 1.36 17.33
CA ASP A 72 -10.62 1.40 18.63
C ASP A 72 -9.63 1.22 19.79
N ALA A 73 -8.48 0.56 19.53
CA ALA A 73 -7.35 0.47 20.46
C ALA A 73 -6.05 0.18 19.68
N GLY A 74 -4.92 0.36 20.37
CA GLY A 74 -3.60 0.16 19.80
C GLY A 74 -3.04 1.40 19.12
N GLU A 75 -1.87 1.25 18.52
CA GLU A 75 -1.10 2.35 17.93
C GLU A 75 -0.73 2.06 16.49
N VAL A 76 -0.70 3.10 15.65
CA VAL A 76 -0.20 3.06 14.27
C VAL A 76 0.88 4.12 14.11
N HIS A 77 2.02 3.72 13.56
CA HIS A 77 3.15 4.61 13.32
C HIS A 77 3.56 4.65 11.84
N ILE A 78 3.87 5.84 11.33
CA ILE A 78 4.61 6.04 10.08
C ILE A 78 5.94 6.70 10.42
N GLY A 79 7.03 5.93 10.33
CA GLY A 79 8.33 6.29 10.86
C GLY A 79 8.25 6.57 12.36
N ARG A 80 8.48 7.84 12.77
CA ARG A 80 8.42 8.25 14.18
C ARG A 80 7.09 8.92 14.56
N THR A 81 6.16 9.02 13.64
CA THR A 81 4.88 9.72 13.87
C THR A 81 3.81 8.70 14.22
N GLU A 82 3.25 8.80 15.41
CA GLU A 82 2.09 8.03 15.82
C GLU A 82 0.83 8.66 15.23
N LEU A 83 0.11 7.91 14.37
CA LEU A 83 -1.10 8.41 13.68
C LEU A 83 -2.31 8.43 14.62
N THR A 84 -2.42 7.46 15.52
CA THR A 84 -3.56 7.27 16.43
C THR A 84 -3.69 8.39 17.45
N ALA A 85 -2.62 9.13 17.72
CA ALA A 85 -2.62 10.28 18.62
C ALA A 85 -2.94 11.63 17.91
N LEU A 86 -3.05 11.63 16.56
CA LEU A 86 -3.21 12.86 15.79
C LEU A 86 -4.68 13.28 15.69
N SER A 87 -4.90 14.60 15.63
CA SER A 87 -6.20 15.18 15.25
C SER A 87 -6.47 14.96 13.75
N ASP A 88 -7.73 15.02 13.32
CA ASP A 88 -8.14 14.90 11.91
C ASP A 88 -7.39 15.86 10.98
N ARG A 89 -7.09 17.08 11.46
CA ARG A 89 -6.34 18.07 10.70
C ARG A 89 -4.88 17.64 10.49
N GLU A 90 -4.27 17.04 11.49
CA GLU A 90 -2.89 16.53 11.44
C GLU A 90 -2.83 15.27 10.59
N LEU A 91 -3.78 14.33 10.75
CA LEU A 91 -3.93 13.16 9.90
C LEU A 91 -4.07 13.55 8.42
N THR A 92 -4.86 14.59 8.13
CA THR A 92 -5.01 15.08 6.74
C THR A 92 -3.69 15.57 6.17
N ARG A 93 -2.84 16.24 6.97
CA ARG A 93 -1.49 16.66 6.54
C ARG A 93 -0.57 15.47 6.31
N VAL A 94 -0.56 14.49 7.23
CA VAL A 94 0.26 13.29 7.08
C VAL A 94 -0.15 12.51 5.84
N ARG A 95 -1.45 12.28 5.61
CA ARG A 95 -1.94 11.62 4.39
C ARG A 95 -1.51 12.33 3.12
N ARG A 96 -1.64 13.64 3.08
CA ARG A 96 -1.26 14.46 1.93
C ARG A 96 0.24 14.44 1.63
N ASP A 97 1.06 14.50 2.68
CA ASP A 97 2.49 14.77 2.54
C ASP A 97 3.36 13.49 2.55
N ARG A 98 2.87 12.42 3.20
CA ARG A 98 3.67 11.22 3.48
C ARG A 98 3.08 9.91 2.96
N ILE A 99 1.85 9.91 2.45
CA ILE A 99 1.15 8.70 2.03
C ILE A 99 0.72 8.84 0.57
N GLY A 100 1.04 7.85 -0.25
CA GLY A 100 0.49 7.66 -1.58
C GLY A 100 -0.60 6.58 -1.56
N PHE A 101 -1.62 6.72 -2.40
CA PHE A 101 -2.69 5.73 -2.55
C PHE A 101 -2.87 5.31 -3.99
N VAL A 102 -2.97 3.99 -4.21
CA VAL A 102 -3.38 3.35 -5.46
C VAL A 102 -4.58 2.48 -5.15
N PHE A 103 -5.74 2.77 -5.75
CA PHE A 103 -6.99 2.05 -5.52
C PHE A 103 -7.34 1.18 -6.72
N GLN A 104 -8.15 0.14 -6.50
CA GLN A 104 -8.69 -0.72 -7.55
C GLN A 104 -9.52 0.08 -8.59
N SER A 105 -10.30 1.07 -8.15
CA SER A 105 -11.17 1.89 -8.99
C SER A 105 -10.50 3.15 -9.53
N PHE A 106 -9.16 3.22 -9.54
CA PHE A 106 -8.31 4.32 -10.00
C PHE A 106 -8.55 5.67 -9.29
N ASN A 107 -9.80 6.03 -9.00
CA ASN A 107 -10.23 7.26 -8.32
C ASN A 107 -9.64 8.54 -8.96
N LEU A 108 -9.66 8.59 -10.30
CA LEU A 108 -9.28 9.77 -11.05
C LEU A 108 -10.48 10.73 -11.16
N LEU A 109 -10.21 12.03 -11.08
CA LEU A 109 -11.23 13.05 -11.32
C LEU A 109 -11.51 13.15 -12.82
N PRO A 110 -12.72 12.85 -13.30
CA PRO A 110 -13.01 12.74 -14.72
C PRO A 110 -12.94 14.09 -15.47
N ALA A 111 -13.10 15.21 -14.75
CA ALA A 111 -12.99 16.55 -15.32
C ALA A 111 -11.55 16.98 -15.61
N LEU A 112 -10.57 16.35 -14.92
CA LEU A 112 -9.16 16.70 -15.01
C LEU A 112 -8.42 15.82 -16.04
N THR A 113 -7.37 16.38 -16.64
CA THR A 113 -6.44 15.60 -17.48
C THR A 113 -5.60 14.63 -16.62
N ALA A 114 -4.85 13.74 -17.26
CA ALA A 114 -3.92 12.85 -16.58
C ALA A 114 -2.87 13.65 -15.79
N GLU A 115 -2.26 14.67 -16.38
CA GLU A 115 -1.30 15.54 -15.68
C GLU A 115 -1.92 16.21 -14.45
N GLN A 116 -3.10 16.79 -14.60
CA GLN A 116 -3.80 17.42 -13.48
C GLN A 116 -4.17 16.42 -12.38
N ASN A 117 -4.58 15.20 -12.73
CA ASN A 117 -4.82 14.14 -11.75
C ASN A 117 -3.53 13.75 -11.01
N VAL A 118 -2.40 13.65 -11.72
CA VAL A 118 -1.09 13.35 -11.10
C VAL A 118 -0.70 14.44 -10.12
N LEU A 119 -0.83 15.71 -10.50
CA LEU A 119 -0.37 16.86 -9.71
C LEU A 119 -1.36 17.30 -8.63
N LEU A 120 -2.58 16.78 -8.61
CA LEU A 120 -3.68 17.22 -7.75
C LEU A 120 -3.29 17.33 -6.27
N GLY A 121 -2.61 16.33 -5.73
CA GLY A 121 -2.19 16.33 -4.33
C GLY A 121 -1.20 17.45 -4.00
N LEU A 122 -0.28 17.75 -4.91
CA LEU A 122 0.68 18.84 -4.76
C LEU A 122 -0.01 20.20 -4.88
N GLU A 123 -0.93 20.36 -5.84
CA GLU A 123 -1.70 21.61 -6.02
C GLU A 123 -2.55 21.94 -4.79
N LEU A 124 -3.26 20.93 -4.23
CA LEU A 124 -4.02 21.08 -3.00
C LEU A 124 -3.14 21.38 -1.78
N ALA A 125 -1.87 20.99 -1.83
CA ALA A 125 -0.87 21.32 -0.81
C ALA A 125 -0.24 22.71 -1.00
N GLY A 126 -0.53 23.39 -2.11
CA GLY A 126 0.17 24.63 -2.48
C GLY A 126 1.66 24.42 -2.80
N ARG A 127 2.06 23.20 -3.22
CA ARG A 127 3.44 22.81 -3.51
C ARG A 127 3.69 22.75 -5.00
N ALA A 128 4.79 23.33 -5.44
CA ALA A 128 5.25 23.16 -6.82
C ALA A 128 5.81 21.74 -7.03
N PRO A 129 5.54 21.09 -8.18
CA PRO A 129 6.13 19.80 -8.50
C PRO A 129 7.65 19.92 -8.73
N ASP A 130 8.41 18.95 -8.24
CA ASP A 130 9.77 18.70 -8.71
C ASP A 130 9.67 18.19 -10.16
N ARG A 131 10.01 19.04 -11.13
CA ARG A 131 9.85 18.73 -12.56
C ARG A 131 10.69 17.54 -13.01
N ALA A 132 11.92 17.43 -12.53
CA ALA A 132 12.79 16.30 -12.87
C ALA A 132 12.21 14.99 -12.36
N TRP A 133 11.65 14.99 -11.15
CA TRP A 133 10.99 13.82 -10.57
C TRP A 133 9.68 13.48 -11.29
N PHE A 134 8.85 14.48 -11.55
CA PHE A 134 7.62 14.31 -12.32
C PHE A 134 7.90 13.66 -13.67
N ASP A 135 8.88 14.18 -14.41
CA ASP A 135 9.27 13.66 -15.71
C ASP A 135 9.76 12.20 -15.60
N ALA A 136 10.59 11.89 -14.61
CA ALA A 136 11.09 10.53 -14.39
C ALA A 136 9.94 9.54 -14.10
N VAL A 137 8.95 9.92 -13.28
CA VAL A 137 7.78 9.09 -12.98
C VAL A 137 6.91 8.89 -14.22
N VAL A 138 6.63 9.98 -14.96
CA VAL A 138 5.80 9.96 -16.18
C VAL A 138 6.42 9.08 -17.26
N ASP A 139 7.72 9.22 -17.49
CA ASP A 139 8.44 8.44 -18.51
C ASP A 139 8.47 6.94 -18.15
N ARG A 140 8.73 6.63 -16.89
CA ARG A 140 8.77 5.24 -16.42
C ARG A 140 7.40 4.54 -16.52
N LEU A 141 6.30 5.29 -16.39
CA LEU A 141 4.94 4.80 -16.56
C LEU A 141 4.44 4.86 -18.01
N GLY A 142 5.23 5.38 -18.94
CA GLY A 142 4.83 5.53 -20.35
C GLY A 142 3.62 6.44 -20.54
N LEU A 143 3.54 7.52 -19.75
CA LEU A 143 2.41 8.44 -19.74
C LEU A 143 2.64 9.74 -20.51
N ARG A 144 3.86 9.96 -21.07
CA ARG A 144 4.24 11.23 -21.71
C ARG A 144 3.22 11.73 -22.75
N ASP A 145 2.80 10.84 -23.65
CA ASP A 145 1.86 11.16 -24.71
C ASP A 145 0.39 11.13 -24.25
N ARG A 146 0.14 10.87 -22.98
CA ARG A 146 -1.20 10.75 -22.39
C ARG A 146 -1.53 11.84 -21.38
N LEU A 147 -0.58 12.70 -21.03
CA LEU A 147 -0.74 13.72 -20.00
C LEU A 147 -1.92 14.67 -20.24
N ARG A 148 -2.25 14.96 -21.50
CA ARG A 148 -3.35 15.85 -21.88
C ARG A 148 -4.71 15.16 -21.98
N HIS A 149 -4.76 13.82 -21.95
CA HIS A 149 -6.00 13.05 -22.05
C HIS A 149 -6.77 13.08 -20.72
N LYS A 150 -8.10 13.02 -20.83
CA LYS A 150 -8.97 12.82 -19.68
C LYS A 150 -9.14 11.33 -19.39
N PRO A 151 -9.57 10.91 -18.18
CA PRO A 151 -9.77 9.51 -17.83
C PRO A 151 -10.64 8.73 -18.83
N SER A 152 -11.68 9.35 -19.40
CA SER A 152 -12.55 8.72 -20.42
C SER A 152 -11.85 8.41 -21.74
N GLU A 153 -10.69 8.98 -22.00
CA GLU A 153 -9.88 8.79 -23.21
C GLU A 153 -8.73 7.80 -22.99
N LEU A 154 -8.63 7.22 -21.76
CA LEU A 154 -7.55 6.33 -21.33
C LEU A 154 -8.11 4.91 -21.13
N SER A 155 -7.31 3.89 -21.51
CA SER A 155 -7.59 2.50 -21.13
C SER A 155 -7.50 2.33 -19.61
N GLY A 156 -8.10 1.25 -19.05
CA GLY A 156 -8.01 0.93 -17.62
C GLY A 156 -6.56 0.87 -17.12
N GLY A 157 -5.67 0.20 -17.85
CA GLY A 157 -4.25 0.16 -17.50
C GLY A 157 -3.57 1.54 -17.54
N GLN A 158 -3.95 2.42 -18.49
CA GLN A 158 -3.45 3.79 -18.51
C GLN A 158 -3.97 4.62 -17.33
N GLN A 159 -5.25 4.46 -16.97
CA GLN A 159 -5.83 5.11 -15.80
C GLN A 159 -5.13 4.67 -14.51
N GLN A 160 -4.84 3.38 -14.36
CA GLN A 160 -4.11 2.87 -13.19
C GLN A 160 -2.68 3.40 -13.14
N ARG A 161 -1.99 3.51 -14.27
CA ARG A 161 -0.67 4.14 -14.32
C ARG A 161 -0.71 5.61 -13.93
N VAL A 162 -1.76 6.35 -14.30
CA VAL A 162 -1.98 7.72 -13.81
C VAL A 162 -2.20 7.75 -12.29
N ALA A 163 -2.96 6.80 -11.73
CA ALA A 163 -3.15 6.68 -10.28
C ALA A 163 -1.82 6.35 -9.56
N CYS A 164 -0.97 5.49 -10.14
CA CYS A 164 0.37 5.21 -9.64
C CYS A 164 1.28 6.46 -9.67
N ALA A 165 1.25 7.23 -10.78
CA ALA A 165 1.99 8.49 -10.89
C ALA A 165 1.56 9.49 -9.82
N ARG A 166 0.24 9.65 -9.62
CA ARG A 166 -0.34 10.50 -8.56
C ARG A 166 0.14 10.09 -7.18
N ALA A 167 0.19 8.79 -6.90
CA ALA A 167 0.63 8.28 -5.61
C ALA A 167 2.11 8.60 -5.33
N LEU A 168 2.97 8.64 -6.36
CA LEU A 168 4.43 8.76 -6.22
C LEU A 168 4.97 10.17 -6.40
N VAL A 169 4.23 11.05 -7.11
CA VAL A 169 4.76 12.38 -7.47
C VAL A 169 5.12 13.26 -6.26
N GLY A 170 4.43 13.04 -5.12
CA GLY A 170 4.67 13.72 -3.86
C GLY A 170 5.89 13.22 -3.09
N ARG A 171 6.57 12.15 -3.54
CA ARG A 171 7.63 11.42 -2.82
C ARG A 171 7.18 10.99 -1.43
N PRO A 172 6.10 10.19 -1.31
CA PRO A 172 5.59 9.75 -0.01
C PRO A 172 6.58 8.81 0.69
N ASP A 173 6.45 8.68 2.02
CA ASP A 173 7.21 7.69 2.80
C ASP A 173 6.74 6.27 2.52
N VAL A 174 5.45 6.11 2.21
CA VAL A 174 4.80 4.83 1.92
C VAL A 174 3.70 4.98 0.88
N VAL A 175 3.57 3.98 0.00
CA VAL A 175 2.44 3.83 -0.94
C VAL A 175 1.60 2.64 -0.48
N PHE A 176 0.32 2.89 -0.22
CA PHE A 176 -0.68 1.85 -0.02
C PHE A 176 -1.39 1.55 -1.33
N ALA A 177 -1.48 0.28 -1.71
CA ALA A 177 -2.11 -0.19 -2.93
C ALA A 177 -3.21 -1.21 -2.60
N ASP A 178 -4.48 -0.81 -2.77
CA ASP A 178 -5.63 -1.67 -2.50
C ASP A 178 -6.10 -2.31 -3.80
N GLU A 179 -5.85 -3.62 -3.95
CA GLU A 179 -6.18 -4.41 -5.14
C GLU A 179 -5.79 -3.69 -6.46
N PRO A 180 -4.53 -3.25 -6.62
CA PRO A 180 -4.16 -2.33 -7.69
C PRO A 180 -4.33 -2.90 -9.11
N THR A 181 -4.53 -4.21 -9.23
CA THR A 181 -4.70 -4.93 -10.50
C THR A 181 -6.11 -5.53 -10.69
N GLY A 182 -6.99 -5.40 -9.71
CA GLY A 182 -8.28 -6.09 -9.69
C GLY A 182 -9.24 -5.74 -10.84
N ASN A 183 -9.09 -4.57 -11.47
CA ASN A 183 -9.90 -4.12 -12.60
C ASN A 183 -9.13 -4.11 -13.92
N LEU A 184 -7.97 -4.79 -14.00
CA LEU A 184 -7.10 -4.79 -15.16
C LEU A 184 -7.05 -6.16 -15.85
N ASP A 185 -6.80 -6.16 -17.16
CA ASP A 185 -6.37 -7.37 -17.85
C ASP A 185 -4.98 -7.81 -17.36
N SER A 186 -4.64 -9.08 -17.59
CA SER A 186 -3.41 -9.69 -17.08
C SER A 186 -2.13 -8.94 -17.51
N ARG A 187 -2.10 -8.38 -18.72
CA ARG A 187 -0.93 -7.65 -19.24
C ARG A 187 -0.79 -6.30 -18.51
N SER A 188 -1.87 -5.52 -18.46
CA SER A 188 -1.89 -4.24 -17.76
C SER A 188 -1.61 -4.40 -16.27
N GLY A 189 -2.13 -5.48 -15.66
CA GLY A 189 -1.85 -5.83 -14.27
C GLY A 189 -0.36 -6.09 -14.02
N ALA A 190 0.27 -6.91 -14.87
CA ALA A 190 1.71 -7.18 -14.78
C ALA A 190 2.55 -5.91 -14.92
N GLU A 191 2.22 -5.01 -15.86
CA GLU A 191 2.91 -3.73 -16.04
C GLU A 191 2.84 -2.84 -14.77
N VAL A 192 1.70 -2.81 -14.08
CA VAL A 192 1.52 -2.07 -12.82
C VAL A 192 2.33 -2.69 -11.68
N LEU A 193 2.32 -4.02 -11.54
CA LEU A 193 3.09 -4.72 -10.51
C LEU A 193 4.59 -4.56 -10.70
N ASP A 194 5.07 -4.69 -11.94
CA ASP A 194 6.48 -4.46 -12.29
C ASP A 194 6.89 -3.02 -12.00
N PHE A 195 6.02 -2.05 -12.27
CA PHE A 195 6.27 -0.66 -11.91
C PHE A 195 6.39 -0.48 -10.39
N LEU A 196 5.45 -1.03 -9.58
CA LEU A 196 5.52 -0.94 -8.12
C LEU A 196 6.80 -1.59 -7.59
N ARG A 197 7.16 -2.78 -8.09
CA ARG A 197 8.41 -3.47 -7.74
C ARG A 197 9.66 -2.66 -8.09
N THR A 198 9.65 -2.05 -9.28
CA THR A 198 10.76 -1.21 -9.74
C THR A 198 10.88 0.07 -8.92
N SER A 199 9.74 0.68 -8.52
CA SER A 199 9.75 1.87 -7.65
C SER A 199 10.40 1.58 -6.28
N VAL A 200 10.21 0.38 -5.75
CA VAL A 200 10.90 -0.06 -4.51
C VAL A 200 12.39 -0.21 -4.74
N ARG A 201 12.80 -0.92 -5.81
CA ARG A 201 14.21 -1.25 -6.06
C ARG A 201 15.05 -0.04 -6.45
N ASP A 202 14.53 0.79 -7.35
CA ASP A 202 15.31 1.86 -7.97
C ASP A 202 15.12 3.20 -7.27
N LEU A 203 13.96 3.41 -6.63
CA LEU A 203 13.61 4.68 -5.99
C LEU A 203 13.61 4.58 -4.45
N GLY A 204 13.81 3.38 -3.89
CA GLY A 204 13.77 3.15 -2.45
C GLY A 204 12.38 3.34 -1.83
N GLN A 205 11.31 3.28 -2.66
CA GLN A 205 9.94 3.47 -2.20
C GLN A 205 9.52 2.32 -1.28
N THR A 206 8.69 2.60 -0.28
CA THR A 206 8.00 1.56 0.50
C THR A 206 6.62 1.33 -0.09
N VAL A 207 6.25 0.08 -0.37
CA VAL A 207 4.93 -0.30 -0.91
C VAL A 207 4.29 -1.33 -0.01
N ILE A 208 3.03 -1.09 0.38
CA ILE A 208 2.17 -2.03 1.10
C ILE A 208 0.95 -2.27 0.22
N MET A 209 0.77 -3.50 -0.25
CA MET A 209 -0.31 -3.88 -1.17
C MET A 209 -1.26 -4.86 -0.50
N VAL A 210 -2.55 -4.61 -0.58
CA VAL A 210 -3.59 -5.61 -0.29
C VAL A 210 -3.96 -6.27 -1.61
N THR A 211 -3.99 -7.60 -1.63
CA THR A 211 -4.45 -8.36 -2.78
C THR A 211 -4.95 -9.75 -2.37
N HIS A 212 -5.85 -10.33 -3.16
CA HIS A 212 -6.27 -11.71 -3.07
C HIS A 212 -5.62 -12.60 -4.15
N ASP A 213 -4.87 -12.00 -5.10
CA ASP A 213 -4.21 -12.72 -6.19
C ASP A 213 -2.80 -13.19 -5.76
N PRO A 214 -2.53 -14.52 -5.71
CA PRO A 214 -1.22 -15.06 -5.39
C PRO A 214 -0.12 -14.65 -6.37
N VAL A 215 -0.47 -14.40 -7.65
CA VAL A 215 0.49 -13.95 -8.66
C VAL A 215 0.91 -12.51 -8.35
N ALA A 216 -0.06 -11.63 -8.06
CA ALA A 216 0.25 -10.26 -7.65
C ALA A 216 1.13 -10.23 -6.39
N ALA A 217 0.81 -11.04 -5.37
CA ALA A 217 1.58 -11.12 -4.13
C ALA A 217 3.01 -11.64 -4.33
N SER A 218 3.24 -12.47 -5.34
CA SER A 218 4.59 -13.00 -5.65
C SER A 218 5.58 -11.92 -6.14
N HIS A 219 5.09 -10.73 -6.52
CA HIS A 219 5.94 -9.58 -6.84
C HIS A 219 6.53 -8.90 -5.58
N ALA A 220 5.96 -9.16 -4.39
CA ALA A 220 6.42 -8.58 -3.13
C ALA A 220 7.69 -9.28 -2.59
N ASP A 221 8.44 -8.58 -1.74
CA ASP A 221 9.56 -9.15 -1.00
C ASP A 221 9.08 -10.04 0.16
N ARG A 222 7.89 -9.72 0.71
CA ARG A 222 7.27 -10.38 1.87
C ARG A 222 5.75 -10.37 1.71
N VAL A 223 5.10 -11.44 2.17
CA VAL A 223 3.64 -11.51 2.35
C VAL A 223 3.33 -11.63 3.83
N VAL A 224 2.44 -10.80 4.34
CA VAL A 224 1.79 -10.93 5.65
C VAL A 224 0.44 -11.60 5.44
N LEU A 225 0.21 -12.70 6.13
CA LEU A 225 -1.03 -13.46 6.06
C LEU A 225 -1.94 -13.06 7.22
N LEU A 226 -3.16 -12.65 6.90
CA LEU A 226 -4.18 -12.24 7.86
C LEU A 226 -5.34 -13.24 7.86
N ALA A 227 -5.74 -13.72 9.03
CA ALA A 227 -6.92 -14.56 9.24
C ALA A 227 -7.64 -14.10 10.52
N ASP A 228 -8.96 -14.01 10.47
CA ASP A 228 -9.82 -13.63 11.61
C ASP A 228 -9.35 -12.38 12.38
N GLY A 229 -8.91 -11.37 11.63
CA GLY A 229 -8.43 -10.12 12.20
C GLY A 229 -7.04 -10.17 12.84
N ARG A 230 -6.30 -11.28 12.72
CA ARG A 230 -4.97 -11.49 13.31
C ARG A 230 -3.91 -11.80 12.25
N VAL A 231 -2.64 -11.51 12.55
CA VAL A 231 -1.52 -11.98 11.73
C VAL A 231 -1.35 -13.49 11.97
N ALA A 232 -1.62 -14.27 10.93
CA ALA A 232 -1.53 -15.73 10.98
C ALA A 232 -0.16 -16.29 10.55
N GLY A 233 0.64 -15.47 9.84
CA GLY A 233 1.97 -15.88 9.41
C GLY A 233 2.57 -14.92 8.37
N GLU A 234 3.75 -15.29 7.90
CA GLU A 234 4.51 -14.49 6.92
C GLU A 234 5.27 -15.38 5.94
N LEU A 235 5.41 -14.91 4.72
CA LEU A 235 6.25 -15.52 3.70
C LEU A 235 7.31 -14.52 3.23
N VAL A 236 8.57 -14.93 3.19
CA VAL A 236 9.69 -14.14 2.67
C VAL A 236 10.05 -14.66 1.30
N ARG A 237 10.24 -13.77 0.32
CA ARG A 237 10.48 -14.10 -1.08
C ARG A 237 9.41 -15.07 -1.62
N PRO A 238 8.14 -14.67 -1.59
CA PRO A 238 7.02 -15.52 -1.97
C PRO A 238 7.09 -15.90 -3.46
N THR A 239 6.54 -17.09 -3.77
CA THR A 239 6.14 -17.48 -5.13
C THR A 239 4.62 -17.65 -5.14
N ALA A 240 3.99 -17.63 -6.31
CA ALA A 240 2.55 -17.85 -6.40
C ALA A 240 2.14 -19.19 -5.75
N ASP A 241 2.95 -20.24 -5.93
CA ASP A 241 2.69 -21.57 -5.36
C ASP A 241 2.79 -21.57 -3.82
N THR A 242 3.83 -20.93 -3.24
CA THR A 242 3.98 -20.86 -1.79
C THR A 242 2.87 -20.04 -1.15
N VAL A 243 2.43 -18.96 -1.81
CA VAL A 243 1.30 -18.14 -1.36
C VAL A 243 0.00 -18.94 -1.40
N LEU A 244 -0.26 -19.65 -2.53
CA LEU A 244 -1.46 -20.47 -2.68
C LEU A 244 -1.51 -21.59 -1.65
N ALA A 245 -0.39 -22.26 -1.38
CA ALA A 245 -0.29 -23.29 -0.35
C ALA A 245 -0.62 -22.73 1.05
N ALA A 246 -0.03 -21.57 1.40
CA ALA A 246 -0.29 -20.92 2.69
C ALA A 246 -1.76 -20.51 2.86
N LEU A 247 -2.39 -19.96 1.80
CA LEU A 247 -3.82 -19.58 1.83
C LEU A 247 -4.75 -20.80 2.01
N LYS A 248 -4.42 -21.95 1.41
CA LYS A 248 -5.18 -23.20 1.63
C LYS A 248 -5.15 -23.62 3.10
N HIS A 249 -3.99 -23.59 3.73
CA HIS A 249 -3.86 -23.90 5.16
C HIS A 249 -4.65 -22.95 6.06
N LEU A 250 -4.82 -21.69 5.67
CA LEU A 250 -5.65 -20.72 6.42
C LEU A 250 -7.16 -20.96 6.24
N GLY A 251 -7.57 -21.57 5.13
CA GLY A 251 -8.98 -21.89 4.85
C GLY A 251 -9.44 -23.23 5.47
N ASP A 252 -8.52 -24.06 5.94
CA ASP A 252 -8.79 -25.35 6.56
C ASP A 252 -8.88 -25.27 8.11
N ILE A 253 -8.75 -24.07 8.69
CA ILE A 253 -8.91 -23.79 10.13
C ILE A 253 -10.27 -23.14 10.37
#